data_96a58805147e6ada9becb46a04bb7438
#
_entry.id   96a58805147e6ada9becb46a04bb7438
#
_cell.length_a   1.000
_cell.length_b   1.000
_cell.length_c   1.000
_cell.angle_alpha   90.00
_cell.angle_beta   90.00
_cell.angle_gamma   90.00
#
_symmetry.space_group_name_H-M   'P 1'
#
loop_
_entity.id
_entity.type
_entity.pdbx_description
1 polymer ?
#
loop_
_entity_poly.entity_id
_entity_poly.type
_entity_poly.pdbx_seq_one_letter_code
_entity_poly.pdbx_strand_id
1 'polypeptide(L)'
;MLPGRKAREDELSYARIVHAVLLAALPCVASAQNPASPEVLSVTRYADDGNEGSLRFAIEASNRAPGRYRIEIEAVGSAPYVIKPNAPLPLVKGPTSIEGVAWKKTGDFIILDGTGYIADKGPQTCPGAVPGQFGANVRTTSYPGVALIDTNGVDISGLDIRNFCIGILIHRSSGNVVHDNRIVANRGGAGVLITGDDGNGGSTATTTLHNKVLRNEFLDNGDGAELTRGAAFNLVADNVFRSTPANKEPSQGIEILEGHDNVLTGNRFEGYSDGVQINRGNRNYLGHNVFTDNTLGLSLSGHGNMIDGNTVYHNKVGIAVRPTATGTMVRLQRNSVYDNGRDISRCFAGGSCDPDLRRAGIVLGTPGPEHARYVGPRGIGVVVKPESLARICPDGAPNCQPLPNGGIAPPTIERVQRRGSEVVVQGHVEGTPSSRFTIEVFANRQAGGAEGEIFLADASVASNAAGRAAFSLTIPVTLHAAVPPSFTATVTSSEGGTSEFSKPVALAE
;
A
#
# COMPACT_ATOMS: atom_id res chain seq x y z
N MET A 1 -25.38 15.38 -34.46
CA MET A 1 -23.96 15.06 -34.19
C MET A 1 -23.84 14.70 -32.73
N LEU A 2 -23.55 13.46 -32.45
CA LEU A 2 -23.58 12.89 -31.09
C LEU A 2 -22.24 13.17 -30.34
N PRO A 3 -22.23 13.74 -29.14
CA PRO A 3 -21.05 13.84 -28.31
C PRO A 3 -21.05 12.67 -27.30
N GLY A 4 -20.47 11.56 -27.69
CA GLY A 4 -20.48 10.36 -26.86
C GLY A 4 -19.19 9.54 -26.89
N ARG A 5 -18.08 10.09 -27.42
CA ARG A 5 -16.85 9.29 -27.63
C ARG A 5 -15.74 9.52 -26.58
N LYS A 6 -15.62 10.69 -25.99
CA LYS A 6 -14.45 10.99 -25.13
C LYS A 6 -14.51 10.36 -23.72
N ALA A 7 -15.68 10.33 -23.09
CA ALA A 7 -15.80 9.73 -21.75
C ALA A 7 -15.63 8.19 -21.74
N ARG A 8 -15.94 7.52 -22.86
CA ARG A 8 -15.69 6.07 -23.03
C ARG A 8 -14.23 5.75 -23.31
N GLU A 9 -13.46 6.70 -23.82
CA GLU A 9 -12.02 6.49 -24.10
C GLU A 9 -11.19 6.53 -22.82
N ASP A 10 -11.58 7.31 -21.83
CA ASP A 10 -10.87 7.38 -20.56
C ASP A 10 -11.14 6.15 -19.65
N GLU A 11 -12.38 5.65 -19.58
CA GLU A 11 -12.68 4.37 -18.88
C GLU A 11 -12.00 3.17 -19.58
N LEU A 12 -11.95 3.18 -20.90
CA LEU A 12 -11.23 2.17 -21.70
C LEU A 12 -9.71 2.26 -21.53
N SER A 13 -9.17 3.43 -21.19
CA SER A 13 -7.74 3.62 -20.93
C SER A 13 -7.31 2.97 -19.63
N TYR A 14 -8.07 3.15 -18.55
CA TYR A 14 -7.73 2.55 -17.23
C TYR A 14 -8.00 1.04 -17.20
N ALA A 15 -9.10 0.57 -17.79
CA ALA A 15 -9.33 -0.86 -17.97
C ALA A 15 -8.25 -1.53 -18.84
N ARG A 16 -7.68 -0.79 -19.80
CA ARG A 16 -6.56 -1.27 -20.62
C ARG A 16 -5.24 -1.31 -19.86
N ILE A 17 -5.01 -0.44 -18.88
CA ILE A 17 -3.81 -0.48 -18.04
C ILE A 17 -3.84 -1.73 -17.14
N VAL A 18 -4.97 -2.04 -16.52
CA VAL A 18 -5.11 -3.27 -15.70
C VAL A 18 -5.04 -4.53 -16.57
N HIS A 19 -5.62 -4.52 -17.77
CA HIS A 19 -5.52 -5.64 -18.73
C HIS A 19 -4.18 -5.69 -19.47
N ALA A 20 -3.51 -4.54 -19.71
CA ALA A 20 -2.21 -4.53 -20.38
C ALA A 20 -1.09 -5.07 -19.48
N VAL A 21 -1.18 -4.91 -18.18
CA VAL A 21 -0.25 -5.55 -17.22
C VAL A 21 -0.48 -7.08 -17.20
N LEU A 22 -1.70 -7.54 -17.46
CA LEU A 22 -2.03 -8.97 -17.57
C LEU A 22 -1.82 -9.57 -18.97
N LEU A 23 -1.84 -8.76 -20.04
CA LEU A 23 -1.76 -9.23 -21.44
C LEU A 23 -0.43 -8.92 -22.16
N ALA A 24 0.51 -8.22 -21.53
CA ALA A 24 1.86 -8.01 -22.09
C ALA A 24 2.76 -9.27 -22.02
N ALA A 25 2.18 -10.46 -21.98
CA ALA A 25 2.86 -11.75 -22.02
C ALA A 25 2.63 -12.53 -23.33
N LEU A 26 2.29 -11.86 -24.44
CA LEU A 26 2.35 -12.53 -25.75
C LEU A 26 3.69 -12.20 -26.41
N PRO A 27 4.59 -13.17 -26.59
CA PRO A 27 5.84 -12.94 -27.29
C PRO A 27 5.58 -12.77 -28.79
N CYS A 28 6.18 -11.74 -29.38
CA CYS A 28 6.52 -11.75 -30.79
C CYS A 28 7.38 -12.99 -31.07
N VAL A 29 6.88 -13.90 -31.90
CA VAL A 29 7.62 -15.10 -32.28
C VAL A 29 8.74 -14.68 -33.26
N ALA A 30 9.85 -14.20 -32.70
CA ALA A 30 11.14 -14.42 -33.30
C ALA A 30 11.56 -15.84 -32.92
N SER A 31 12.05 -16.64 -33.84
CA SER A 31 12.53 -18.00 -33.63
C SER A 31 13.53 -18.03 -32.45
N ALA A 32 13.01 -18.23 -31.26
CA ALA A 32 13.81 -18.36 -30.06
C ALA A 32 14.49 -19.73 -30.11
N GLN A 33 15.79 -19.73 -30.23
CA GLN A 33 16.60 -20.83 -29.71
C GLN A 33 16.07 -21.11 -28.29
N ASN A 34 15.75 -22.35 -28.00
CA ASN A 34 15.33 -22.76 -26.65
C ASN A 34 16.35 -22.18 -25.67
N PRO A 35 15.96 -21.30 -24.74
CA PRO A 35 16.91 -20.77 -23.79
C PRO A 35 17.51 -21.95 -23.03
N ALA A 36 18.83 -22.06 -23.01
CA ALA A 36 19.53 -23.08 -22.24
C ALA A 36 18.95 -23.11 -20.81
N SER A 37 18.72 -24.30 -20.29
CA SER A 37 18.28 -24.44 -18.88
C SER A 37 19.27 -23.73 -17.96
N PRO A 38 18.79 -23.03 -16.90
CA PRO A 38 19.69 -22.35 -15.98
C PRO A 38 20.68 -23.36 -15.36
N GLU A 39 21.91 -22.92 -15.19
CA GLU A 39 22.90 -23.69 -14.44
C GLU A 39 22.50 -23.69 -12.95
N VAL A 40 22.53 -24.88 -12.33
CA VAL A 40 22.13 -25.05 -10.92
C VAL A 40 23.38 -24.99 -10.04
N LEU A 41 23.34 -24.10 -9.05
CA LEU A 41 24.33 -23.98 -7.98
C LEU A 41 23.66 -24.42 -6.67
N SER A 42 23.98 -25.64 -6.20
CA SER A 42 23.40 -26.18 -4.97
C SER A 42 24.10 -25.64 -3.73
N VAL A 43 23.31 -25.11 -2.78
CA VAL A 43 23.78 -24.73 -1.45
C VAL A 43 23.46 -25.89 -0.51
N THR A 44 24.50 -26.63 -0.11
CA THR A 44 24.41 -27.86 0.66
C THR A 44 24.98 -27.72 2.07
N ARG A 45 25.36 -26.51 2.46
CA ARG A 45 25.90 -26.19 3.79
C ARG A 45 25.54 -24.77 4.21
N TYR A 46 25.36 -24.56 5.50
CA TYR A 46 24.88 -23.28 6.05
C TYR A 46 25.98 -22.41 6.65
N ALA A 47 27.23 -22.89 6.67
CA ALA A 47 28.36 -22.05 7.07
C ALA A 47 28.60 -20.93 6.05
N ASP A 48 28.84 -19.71 6.55
CA ASP A 48 29.15 -18.54 5.71
C ASP A 48 30.68 -18.35 5.63
N ASP A 49 31.37 -19.35 5.07
CA ASP A 49 32.83 -19.41 4.97
C ASP A 49 33.36 -19.18 3.56
N GLY A 50 32.49 -18.92 2.58
CA GLY A 50 32.84 -18.68 1.19
C GLY A 50 33.32 -19.93 0.44
N ASN A 51 33.29 -21.11 1.05
CA ASN A 51 33.67 -22.34 0.39
C ASN A 51 32.51 -22.91 -0.45
N GLU A 52 32.83 -23.79 -1.38
CA GLU A 52 31.88 -24.49 -2.22
C GLU A 52 30.72 -25.12 -1.40
N GLY A 53 29.50 -24.97 -1.92
CA GLY A 53 28.28 -25.38 -1.24
C GLY A 53 27.74 -24.39 -0.24
N SER A 54 28.41 -23.25 0.05
CA SER A 54 27.85 -22.15 0.84
C SER A 54 27.05 -21.17 -0.04
N LEU A 55 26.10 -20.44 0.56
CA LEU A 55 25.31 -19.43 -0.16
C LEU A 55 26.21 -18.30 -0.74
N ARG A 56 27.18 -17.84 0.04
CA ARG A 56 28.15 -16.82 -0.41
C ARG A 56 28.90 -17.28 -1.66
N PHE A 57 29.44 -18.50 -1.64
CA PHE A 57 30.12 -19.07 -2.79
C PHE A 57 29.21 -19.13 -4.03
N ALA A 58 27.96 -19.60 -3.86
CA ALA A 58 27.01 -19.71 -4.96
C ALA A 58 26.69 -18.35 -5.60
N ILE A 59 26.45 -17.30 -4.77
CA ILE A 59 26.26 -15.93 -5.29
C ILE A 59 27.50 -15.42 -6.02
N GLU A 60 28.69 -15.62 -5.47
CA GLU A 60 29.92 -15.21 -6.13
C GLU A 60 30.15 -15.98 -7.43
N ALA A 61 29.87 -17.27 -7.45
CA ALA A 61 29.98 -18.09 -8.66
C ALA A 61 29.05 -17.61 -9.76
N SER A 62 27.77 -17.35 -9.43
CA SER A 62 26.80 -16.81 -10.38
C SER A 62 27.19 -15.43 -10.92
N ASN A 63 27.91 -14.62 -10.15
CA ASN A 63 28.33 -13.28 -10.53
C ASN A 63 29.59 -13.28 -11.45
N ARG A 64 30.38 -14.36 -11.49
CA ARG A 64 31.66 -14.41 -12.24
C ARG A 64 31.44 -14.61 -13.74
N ALA A 65 30.37 -15.27 -14.13
CA ALA A 65 30.09 -15.54 -15.53
C ALA A 65 28.70 -15.03 -15.91
N PRO A 66 28.55 -14.33 -17.04
CA PRO A 66 27.20 -13.97 -17.51
C PRO A 66 26.44 -15.23 -17.90
N GLY A 67 25.27 -15.44 -17.32
CA GLY A 67 24.44 -16.60 -17.60
C GLY A 67 23.17 -16.59 -16.76
N ARG A 68 22.31 -17.59 -17.00
CA ARG A 68 21.17 -17.85 -16.12
C ARG A 68 21.59 -18.86 -15.07
N TYR A 69 21.47 -18.48 -13.81
CA TYR A 69 21.74 -19.34 -12.68
C TYR A 69 20.52 -19.59 -11.84
N ARG A 70 20.44 -20.77 -11.24
CA ARG A 70 19.50 -21.13 -10.19
C ARG A 70 20.28 -21.60 -8.96
N ILE A 71 20.30 -20.76 -7.93
CA ILE A 71 20.86 -21.09 -6.63
C ILE A 71 19.78 -21.81 -5.83
N GLU A 72 19.92 -23.10 -5.65
CA GLU A 72 19.02 -23.94 -4.86
C GLU A 72 19.59 -24.16 -3.46
N ILE A 73 18.88 -23.66 -2.43
CA ILE A 73 19.28 -23.86 -1.04
C ILE A 73 18.56 -25.09 -0.51
N GLU A 74 19.31 -26.15 -0.31
CA GLU A 74 18.79 -27.44 0.11
C GLU A 74 18.49 -27.48 1.61
N ALA A 75 17.53 -28.32 2.02
CA ALA A 75 17.26 -28.66 3.40
C ALA A 75 18.33 -29.64 3.90
N VAL A 76 19.29 -29.16 4.66
CA VAL A 76 20.39 -29.97 5.20
C VAL A 76 20.16 -30.27 6.67
N GLY A 77 20.04 -31.55 7.03
CA GLY A 77 19.76 -31.97 8.39
C GLY A 77 18.29 -31.87 8.75
N SER A 78 17.97 -31.44 9.96
CA SER A 78 16.63 -31.21 10.46
C SER A 78 16.31 -29.73 10.61
N ALA A 79 15.04 -29.33 10.42
CA ALA A 79 14.59 -27.97 10.68
C ALA A 79 14.87 -27.54 12.14
N PRO A 80 15.13 -26.24 12.41
CA PRO A 80 15.12 -25.12 11.46
C PRO A 80 16.41 -25.04 10.62
N TYR A 81 16.25 -24.71 9.33
CA TYR A 81 17.36 -24.58 8.37
C TYR A 81 17.88 -23.12 8.39
N VAL A 82 18.99 -22.85 9.07
CA VAL A 82 19.44 -21.48 9.38
C VAL A 82 20.82 -21.18 8.78
N ILE A 83 20.85 -20.18 7.93
CA ILE A 83 22.08 -19.54 7.44
C ILE A 83 22.26 -18.22 8.19
N LYS A 84 23.41 -18.04 8.85
CA LYS A 84 23.79 -16.80 9.54
C LYS A 84 25.02 -16.20 8.86
N PRO A 85 24.86 -15.21 7.96
CA PRO A 85 26.01 -14.55 7.36
C PRO A 85 26.88 -13.87 8.41
N ASN A 86 28.19 -13.97 8.28
CA ASN A 86 29.18 -13.31 9.15
C ASN A 86 29.47 -11.86 8.72
N ALA A 87 29.06 -11.50 7.51
CA ALA A 87 29.19 -10.20 6.89
C ALA A 87 28.11 -10.04 5.81
N PRO A 88 27.87 -8.84 5.25
CA PRO A 88 26.97 -8.66 4.13
C PRO A 88 27.25 -9.67 3.02
N LEU A 89 26.19 -10.26 2.49
CA LEU A 89 26.31 -11.14 1.32
C LEU A 89 26.73 -10.33 0.08
N PRO A 90 27.38 -10.97 -0.91
CA PRO A 90 27.67 -10.31 -2.19
C PRO A 90 26.38 -9.84 -2.87
N LEU A 91 26.47 -8.76 -3.66
CA LEU A 91 25.36 -8.31 -4.50
C LEU A 91 24.94 -9.43 -5.44
N VAL A 92 23.64 -9.65 -5.58
CA VAL A 92 23.13 -10.63 -6.55
C VAL A 92 22.97 -9.96 -7.90
N LYS A 93 23.58 -10.51 -8.92
CA LYS A 93 23.47 -10.06 -10.31
C LYS A 93 22.58 -11.02 -11.10
N GLY A 94 21.66 -10.44 -11.86
CA GLY A 94 20.76 -11.23 -12.70
C GLY A 94 21.32 -11.51 -14.11
N PRO A 95 20.66 -12.41 -14.81
CA PRO A 95 19.50 -13.17 -14.37
C PRO A 95 19.88 -14.35 -13.47
N THR A 96 19.39 -14.37 -12.23
CA THR A 96 19.68 -15.41 -11.23
C THR A 96 18.43 -15.64 -10.37
N SER A 97 18.09 -16.90 -10.07
CA SER A 97 17.09 -17.20 -9.04
C SER A 97 17.77 -17.74 -7.77
N ILE A 98 17.21 -17.38 -6.61
CA ILE A 98 17.58 -17.92 -5.30
C ILE A 98 16.35 -18.56 -4.71
N GLU A 99 16.39 -19.86 -4.51
CA GLU A 99 15.24 -20.64 -4.08
C GLU A 99 15.58 -21.49 -2.86
N GLY A 100 14.81 -21.30 -1.76
CA GLY A 100 14.80 -22.25 -0.66
C GLY A 100 13.89 -23.42 -1.00
N VAL A 101 14.46 -24.56 -1.44
CA VAL A 101 13.68 -25.64 -2.03
C VAL A 101 12.83 -26.44 -1.03
N ALA A 102 13.09 -26.27 0.27
CA ALA A 102 12.34 -26.97 1.32
C ALA A 102 10.86 -26.60 1.36
N TRP A 103 10.53 -25.34 1.18
CA TRP A 103 9.16 -24.88 1.36
C TRP A 103 8.16 -25.49 0.38
N LYS A 104 8.57 -25.81 -0.83
CA LYS A 104 7.73 -26.51 -1.81
C LYS A 104 7.44 -27.97 -1.42
N LYS A 105 8.32 -28.57 -0.62
CA LYS A 105 8.22 -30.00 -0.24
C LYS A 105 7.58 -30.20 1.12
N THR A 106 7.95 -29.38 2.10
CA THR A 106 7.56 -29.56 3.51
C THR A 106 6.83 -28.36 4.11
N GLY A 107 6.80 -27.22 3.42
CA GLY A 107 6.31 -25.96 3.96
C GLY A 107 7.35 -25.21 4.83
N ASP A 108 8.55 -25.77 5.02
CA ASP A 108 9.61 -25.16 5.81
C ASP A 108 10.41 -24.15 4.98
N PHE A 109 10.69 -22.99 5.54
CA PHE A 109 11.53 -21.98 4.91
C PHE A 109 13.00 -22.15 5.28
N ILE A 110 13.88 -21.81 4.37
CA ILE A 110 15.29 -21.58 4.69
C ILE A 110 15.42 -20.21 5.35
N ILE A 111 15.92 -20.18 6.58
CA ILE A 111 16.08 -18.96 7.37
C ILE A 111 17.40 -18.30 7.03
N LEU A 112 17.36 -17.07 6.55
CA LEU A 112 18.51 -16.19 6.41
C LEU A 112 18.45 -15.17 7.54
N ASP A 113 19.37 -15.28 8.53
CA ASP A 113 19.31 -14.54 9.78
C ASP A 113 20.47 -13.55 9.94
N GLY A 114 20.15 -12.25 9.95
CA GLY A 114 21.12 -11.16 10.07
C GLY A 114 21.88 -11.08 11.39
N THR A 115 21.44 -11.80 12.43
CA THR A 115 22.10 -11.79 13.77
C THR A 115 23.53 -12.36 13.73
N GLY A 116 23.98 -12.87 12.59
CA GLY A 116 25.37 -13.29 12.42
C GLY A 116 26.37 -12.13 12.46
N TYR A 117 25.95 -10.92 12.03
CA TYR A 117 26.82 -9.73 12.02
C TYR A 117 26.11 -8.43 12.43
N ILE A 118 24.79 -8.39 12.51
CA ILE A 118 24.04 -7.22 12.93
C ILE A 118 23.76 -7.32 14.43
N ALA A 119 24.16 -6.28 15.15
CA ALA A 119 24.02 -6.23 16.59
C ALA A 119 22.83 -5.34 17.01
N ASP A 120 22.25 -5.64 18.16
CA ASP A 120 21.22 -4.79 18.80
C ASP A 120 21.78 -3.44 19.30
N LYS A 121 23.10 -3.37 19.54
CA LYS A 121 23.79 -2.17 20.06
C LYS A 121 25.21 -2.08 19.47
N GLY A 122 25.69 -0.85 19.32
CA GLY A 122 27.05 -0.58 18.85
C GLY A 122 27.13 -0.23 17.37
N PRO A 123 28.34 -0.28 16.77
CA PRO A 123 28.55 0.25 15.40
C PRO A 123 27.92 -0.57 14.27
N GLN A 124 27.51 -1.78 14.55
CA GLN A 124 26.86 -2.66 13.56
C GLN A 124 25.33 -2.76 13.80
N THR A 125 24.76 -1.72 14.35
CA THR A 125 23.29 -1.62 14.55
C THR A 125 22.61 -1.04 13.32
N CYS A 126 21.33 -1.34 13.16
CA CYS A 126 20.54 -0.73 12.09
C CYS A 126 20.31 0.76 12.36
N PRO A 127 20.62 1.64 11.40
CA PRO A 127 20.24 3.04 11.51
C PRO A 127 18.73 3.19 11.66
N GLY A 128 18.27 4.04 12.57
CA GLY A 128 16.85 4.28 12.80
C GLY A 128 16.11 3.24 13.65
N ALA A 129 16.79 2.15 14.04
CA ALA A 129 16.21 1.10 14.89
C ALA A 129 16.11 1.47 16.38
N VAL A 130 16.22 2.76 16.73
CA VAL A 130 16.07 3.23 18.10
C VAL A 130 14.60 3.47 18.39
N PRO A 131 14.00 2.80 19.40
CA PRO A 131 12.62 3.02 19.77
C PRO A 131 12.32 4.51 20.01
N GLY A 132 11.30 5.04 19.35
CA GLY A 132 10.91 6.45 19.42
C GLY A 132 11.66 7.40 18.46
N GLN A 133 12.61 6.94 17.69
CA GLN A 133 13.24 7.69 16.60
C GLN A 133 12.61 7.41 15.22
N PHE A 134 11.33 7.30 15.19
CA PHE A 134 10.56 7.13 13.98
C PHE A 134 10.84 8.22 12.96
N GLY A 135 11.03 7.85 11.70
CA GLY A 135 11.26 8.80 10.62
C GLY A 135 12.64 9.46 10.68
N ALA A 136 13.55 9.03 11.54
CA ALA A 136 14.96 9.30 11.38
C ALA A 136 15.40 8.60 10.11
N ASN A 137 14.93 9.14 8.99
CA ASN A 137 15.42 9.03 7.65
C ASN A 137 16.12 7.68 7.36
N VAL A 138 15.33 6.63 7.32
CA VAL A 138 15.83 5.29 7.00
C VAL A 138 16.14 5.23 5.50
N ARG A 139 16.91 6.19 5.02
CA ARG A 139 17.56 6.16 3.70
C ARG A 139 18.71 5.17 3.69
N THR A 140 18.66 4.22 4.60
CA THR A 140 19.75 3.28 4.67
C THR A 140 19.59 2.22 3.59
N THR A 141 20.63 2.04 2.84
CA THR A 141 20.86 0.84 2.04
C THR A 141 21.79 -0.12 2.80
N SER A 142 22.01 0.14 4.11
CA SER A 142 22.94 -0.58 4.95
C SER A 142 22.39 -1.92 5.38
N TYR A 143 23.25 -2.90 5.38
CA TYR A 143 23.00 -4.25 5.93
C TYR A 143 21.72 -4.94 5.40
N PRO A 144 21.53 -5.02 4.08
CA PRO A 144 20.44 -5.84 3.51
C PRO A 144 20.74 -7.34 3.65
N GLY A 145 19.67 -8.12 3.80
CA GLY A 145 19.78 -9.58 3.73
C GLY A 145 20.14 -10.05 2.33
N VAL A 146 19.44 -9.53 1.32
CA VAL A 146 19.77 -9.72 -0.10
C VAL A 146 19.76 -8.35 -0.79
N ALA A 147 20.78 -8.07 -1.59
CA ALA A 147 20.93 -6.80 -2.31
C ALA A 147 20.97 -6.99 -3.83
N LEU A 148 20.06 -6.29 -4.50
CA LEU A 148 19.95 -6.17 -5.95
C LEU A 148 20.24 -4.71 -6.31
N ILE A 149 21.44 -4.41 -6.78
CA ILE A 149 21.86 -3.06 -7.14
C ILE A 149 22.30 -3.04 -8.60
N ASP A 150 21.71 -2.14 -9.38
CA ASP A 150 22.00 -1.98 -10.81
C ASP A 150 21.92 -3.32 -11.58
N THR A 151 20.90 -4.13 -11.30
CA THR A 151 20.71 -5.47 -11.88
C THR A 151 19.23 -5.75 -12.22
N ASN A 152 19.01 -6.77 -13.04
CA ASN A 152 17.65 -7.12 -13.49
C ASN A 152 17.45 -8.63 -13.56
N GLY A 153 16.19 -9.07 -13.47
CA GLY A 153 15.81 -10.46 -13.71
C GLY A 153 16.20 -11.43 -12.59
N VAL A 154 16.30 -10.94 -11.35
CA VAL A 154 16.50 -11.78 -10.17
C VAL A 154 15.15 -12.26 -9.63
N ASP A 155 15.10 -13.53 -9.23
CA ASP A 155 13.93 -14.16 -8.63
C ASP A 155 14.31 -14.73 -7.25
N ILE A 156 13.52 -14.40 -6.21
CA ILE A 156 13.79 -14.81 -4.81
C ILE A 156 12.56 -15.45 -4.22
N SER A 157 12.69 -16.70 -3.75
CA SER A 157 11.57 -17.44 -3.18
C SER A 157 11.96 -18.47 -2.11
N GLY A 158 10.99 -18.85 -1.26
CA GLY A 158 11.15 -19.94 -0.29
C GLY A 158 12.06 -19.61 0.89
N LEU A 159 12.32 -18.34 1.16
CA LEU A 159 13.21 -17.87 2.23
C LEU A 159 12.43 -17.23 3.38
N ASP A 160 12.95 -17.38 4.58
CA ASP A 160 12.60 -16.58 5.75
C ASP A 160 13.74 -15.60 6.04
N ILE A 161 13.61 -14.35 5.60
CA ILE A 161 14.65 -13.33 5.66
C ILE A 161 14.38 -12.45 6.88
N ARG A 162 15.26 -12.49 7.88
CA ARG A 162 15.00 -11.87 9.15
C ARG A 162 16.20 -11.19 9.80
N ASN A 163 15.89 -10.21 10.68
CA ASN A 163 16.85 -9.53 11.54
C ASN A 163 17.92 -8.73 10.78
N PHE A 164 17.65 -8.32 9.56
CA PHE A 164 18.46 -7.36 8.81
C PHE A 164 17.95 -5.94 9.01
N CYS A 165 18.68 -4.95 8.53
CA CYS A 165 18.19 -3.58 8.49
C CYS A 165 17.17 -3.40 7.35
N ILE A 166 17.42 -4.06 6.23
CA ILE A 166 16.50 -4.24 5.11
C ILE A 166 16.50 -5.73 4.78
N GLY A 167 15.33 -6.32 4.62
CA GLY A 167 15.26 -7.73 4.24
C GLY A 167 15.80 -7.94 2.82
N ILE A 168 15.17 -7.28 1.84
CA ILE A 168 15.60 -7.31 0.42
C ILE A 168 15.68 -5.87 -0.10
N LEU A 169 16.85 -5.50 -0.63
CA LEU A 169 17.08 -4.22 -1.29
C LEU A 169 17.03 -4.39 -2.81
N ILE A 170 16.13 -3.67 -3.48
CA ILE A 170 16.04 -3.55 -4.94
C ILE A 170 16.32 -2.09 -5.30
N HIS A 171 17.57 -1.79 -5.64
CA HIS A 171 18.04 -0.44 -5.87
C HIS A 171 18.48 -0.24 -7.32
N ARG A 172 17.85 0.71 -8.02
CA ARG A 172 18.06 0.96 -9.46
C ARG A 172 18.03 -0.33 -10.29
N SER A 173 17.07 -1.19 -9.98
CA SER A 173 16.99 -2.55 -10.51
C SER A 173 15.55 -2.84 -10.96
N SER A 174 15.39 -3.50 -12.09
CA SER A 174 14.08 -3.70 -12.74
C SER A 174 13.80 -5.16 -13.06
N GLY A 175 12.49 -5.49 -13.18
CA GLY A 175 12.08 -6.82 -13.63
C GLY A 175 12.44 -7.95 -12.66
N ASN A 176 12.62 -7.66 -11.38
CA ASN A 176 12.91 -8.65 -10.36
C ASN A 176 11.60 -9.16 -9.73
N VAL A 177 11.63 -10.38 -9.19
CA VAL A 177 10.48 -11.02 -8.55
C VAL A 177 10.87 -11.49 -7.15
N VAL A 178 10.08 -11.10 -6.16
CA VAL A 178 10.20 -11.56 -4.76
C VAL A 178 8.87 -12.22 -4.41
N HIS A 179 8.87 -13.52 -4.23
CA HIS A 179 7.62 -14.22 -4.03
C HIS A 179 7.71 -15.41 -3.08
N ASP A 180 6.59 -15.71 -2.43
CA ASP A 180 6.46 -16.89 -1.57
C ASP A 180 7.58 -16.96 -0.50
N ASN A 181 7.89 -15.80 0.14
CA ASN A 181 8.85 -15.68 1.23
C ASN A 181 8.15 -15.26 2.52
N ARG A 182 8.85 -15.44 3.64
CA ARG A 182 8.59 -14.78 4.92
C ARG A 182 9.67 -13.72 5.14
N ILE A 183 9.27 -12.51 5.48
CA ILE A 183 10.15 -11.37 5.66
C ILE A 183 9.86 -10.79 7.05
N VAL A 184 10.77 -11.02 8.00
CA VAL A 184 10.43 -10.93 9.43
C VAL A 184 11.41 -10.06 10.19
N ALA A 185 10.90 -9.14 11.00
CA ALA A 185 11.67 -8.37 11.98
C ALA A 185 12.91 -7.67 11.40
N ASN A 186 12.83 -7.20 10.15
CA ASN A 186 13.87 -6.34 9.57
C ASN A 186 13.64 -4.92 10.07
N ARG A 187 14.62 -4.37 10.78
CA ARG A 187 14.47 -3.16 11.59
C ARG A 187 15.33 -2.03 11.06
N GLY A 188 14.81 -0.83 11.12
CA GLY A 188 15.52 0.37 10.67
C GLY A 188 15.35 0.69 9.20
N GLY A 189 14.56 -0.08 8.48
CA GLY A 189 14.16 0.09 7.09
C GLY A 189 12.96 -0.76 6.79
N ALA A 190 12.89 -1.24 5.57
CA ALA A 190 11.79 -2.04 5.09
C ALA A 190 12.10 -3.53 5.05
N GLY A 191 11.07 -4.36 5.10
CA GLY A 191 11.18 -5.75 4.72
C GLY A 191 11.64 -5.89 3.27
N VAL A 192 11.03 -5.14 2.34
CA VAL A 192 11.49 -4.98 0.94
C VAL A 192 11.57 -3.50 0.60
N LEU A 193 12.74 -3.01 0.23
CA LEU A 193 12.93 -1.64 -0.27
C LEU A 193 13.15 -1.65 -1.79
N ILE A 194 12.25 -1.01 -2.53
CA ILE A 194 12.34 -0.80 -3.98
C ILE A 194 12.59 0.70 -4.19
N THR A 195 13.80 1.07 -4.59
CA THR A 195 14.18 2.48 -4.66
C THR A 195 15.00 2.84 -5.89
N GLY A 196 14.66 3.99 -6.49
CA GLY A 196 15.45 4.65 -7.53
C GLY A 196 16.36 5.75 -6.97
N ASP A 197 16.70 5.73 -5.70
CA ASP A 197 17.57 6.74 -5.06
C ASP A 197 18.89 6.89 -5.81
N ASP A 198 19.29 8.13 -6.09
CA ASP A 198 20.54 8.46 -6.77
C ASP A 198 21.74 8.62 -5.81
N GLY A 199 21.51 8.37 -4.52
CA GLY A 199 22.51 8.55 -3.46
C GLY A 199 22.62 9.99 -2.94
N ASN A 200 21.94 10.95 -3.58
CA ASN A 200 21.96 12.38 -3.21
C ASN A 200 20.59 12.87 -2.73
N GLY A 201 19.64 11.96 -2.57
CA GLY A 201 18.26 12.26 -2.18
C GLY A 201 17.34 12.58 -3.34
N GLY A 202 17.78 12.45 -4.56
CA GLY A 202 17.00 12.53 -5.79
C GLY A 202 16.51 11.16 -6.27
N SER A 203 15.94 11.15 -7.47
CA SER A 203 15.36 9.95 -8.10
C SER A 203 16.05 9.62 -9.42
N THR A 204 16.28 8.35 -9.67
CA THR A 204 16.66 7.82 -10.97
C THR A 204 15.41 7.27 -11.67
N ALA A 205 14.83 8.06 -12.56
CA ALA A 205 13.44 7.91 -13.02
C ALA A 205 13.14 6.68 -13.91
N THR A 206 14.11 5.89 -14.32
CA THR A 206 13.88 4.82 -15.32
C THR A 206 14.52 3.48 -14.99
N THR A 207 15.00 3.31 -13.79
CA THR A 207 15.83 2.15 -13.44
C THR A 207 15.18 1.18 -12.45
N THR A 208 14.06 1.53 -11.84
CA THR A 208 13.43 0.73 -10.77
C THR A 208 11.99 0.42 -11.14
N LEU A 209 11.86 -0.36 -12.22
CA LEU A 209 10.58 -0.58 -12.89
C LEU A 209 10.22 -2.06 -12.93
N HIS A 210 8.92 -2.34 -12.98
CA HIS A 210 8.37 -3.67 -13.25
C HIS A 210 8.83 -4.78 -12.30
N ASN A 211 9.21 -4.42 -11.06
CA ASN A 211 9.46 -5.40 -10.03
C ASN A 211 8.14 -5.95 -9.49
N LYS A 212 8.15 -7.19 -9.01
CA LYS A 212 6.98 -7.87 -8.47
C LYS A 212 7.26 -8.38 -7.08
N VAL A 213 6.37 -8.09 -6.14
CA VAL A 213 6.39 -8.60 -4.76
C VAL A 213 5.08 -9.33 -4.53
N LEU A 214 5.11 -10.68 -4.51
CA LEU A 214 3.92 -11.50 -4.64
C LEU A 214 3.84 -12.57 -3.56
N ARG A 215 2.69 -12.72 -2.90
CA ARG A 215 2.40 -13.82 -1.97
C ARG A 215 3.46 -13.99 -0.86
N ASN A 216 4.02 -12.89 -0.37
CA ASN A 216 4.92 -12.93 0.77
C ASN A 216 4.16 -12.66 2.07
N GLU A 217 4.70 -13.17 3.18
CA GLU A 217 4.30 -12.83 4.53
C GLU A 217 5.31 -11.86 5.13
N PHE A 218 4.88 -10.63 5.43
CA PHE A 218 5.65 -9.62 6.14
C PHE A 218 5.22 -9.56 7.59
N LEU A 219 6.15 -9.81 8.51
CA LEU A 219 5.85 -9.87 9.93
C LEU A 219 6.82 -9.00 10.74
N ASP A 220 6.28 -8.05 11.49
CA ASP A 220 7.03 -7.22 12.45
C ASP A 220 8.26 -6.48 11.87
N ASN A 221 8.23 -6.10 10.60
CA ASN A 221 9.23 -5.22 10.01
C ASN A 221 9.02 -3.76 10.45
N GLY A 222 9.98 -2.89 10.25
CA GLY A 222 9.80 -1.44 10.38
C GLY A 222 8.70 -0.98 9.44
N ASP A 223 9.03 -0.75 8.17
CA ASP A 223 8.06 -0.78 7.09
C ASP A 223 7.95 -2.20 6.53
N GLY A 224 6.75 -2.62 6.11
CA GLY A 224 6.63 -3.89 5.42
C GLY A 224 7.34 -3.83 4.08
N ALA A 225 6.99 -2.85 3.25
CA ALA A 225 7.68 -2.56 2.00
C ALA A 225 7.73 -1.05 1.72
N GLU A 226 8.71 -0.61 0.95
CA GLU A 226 8.83 0.76 0.46
C GLU A 226 9.02 0.80 -1.06
N LEU A 227 8.31 1.74 -1.73
CA LEU A 227 8.47 2.05 -3.15
C LEU A 227 8.82 3.54 -3.27
N THR A 228 10.10 3.84 -3.42
CA THR A 228 10.57 5.20 -3.23
C THR A 228 11.33 5.77 -4.43
N ARG A 229 11.31 7.10 -4.55
CA ARG A 229 12.20 7.88 -5.41
C ARG A 229 12.31 7.37 -6.84
N GLY A 230 11.21 7.41 -7.57
CA GLY A 230 11.14 6.99 -8.96
C GLY A 230 10.87 5.49 -9.16
N ALA A 231 10.61 4.73 -8.08
CA ALA A 231 10.07 3.39 -8.21
C ALA A 231 8.69 3.44 -8.89
N ALA A 232 8.59 2.83 -10.07
CA ALA A 232 7.37 2.95 -10.87
C ALA A 232 7.01 1.64 -11.58
N PHE A 233 5.71 1.51 -11.93
CA PHE A 233 5.18 0.33 -12.62
C PHE A 233 5.46 -1.00 -11.92
N ASN A 234 5.66 -0.98 -10.61
CA ASN A 234 5.87 -2.17 -9.80
C ASN A 234 4.52 -2.76 -9.36
N LEU A 235 4.49 -4.06 -9.16
CA LEU A 235 3.33 -4.81 -8.69
C LEU A 235 3.60 -5.39 -7.30
N VAL A 236 2.76 -5.04 -6.33
CA VAL A 236 2.75 -5.65 -5.00
C VAL A 236 1.39 -6.33 -4.83
N ALA A 237 1.34 -7.67 -4.86
CA ALA A 237 0.07 -8.37 -4.90
C ALA A 237 0.03 -9.61 -3.98
N ASP A 238 -1.17 -9.84 -3.41
CA ASP A 238 -1.49 -11.03 -2.62
C ASP A 238 -0.56 -11.26 -1.42
N ASN A 239 0.00 -10.18 -0.85
CA ASN A 239 0.85 -10.28 0.33
C ASN A 239 0.05 -10.06 1.62
N VAL A 240 0.57 -10.59 2.71
CA VAL A 240 0.08 -10.33 4.06
C VAL A 240 1.11 -9.49 4.81
N PHE A 241 0.72 -8.30 5.21
CA PHE A 241 1.51 -7.38 6.04
C PHE A 241 0.91 -7.36 7.45
N ARG A 242 1.65 -7.84 8.43
CA ARG A 242 1.21 -7.89 9.82
C ARG A 242 2.25 -7.29 10.76
N SER A 243 1.78 -6.45 11.66
CA SER A 243 2.57 -5.93 12.77
C SER A 243 1.93 -6.36 14.10
N THR A 244 2.63 -7.20 14.85
CA THR A 244 2.16 -7.73 16.15
C THR A 244 2.58 -6.83 17.30
N PRO A 245 2.07 -7.04 18.54
CA PRO A 245 2.59 -6.37 19.74
C PRO A 245 4.09 -6.58 20.01
N ALA A 246 4.75 -7.54 19.36
CA ALA A 246 6.18 -7.75 19.48
C ALA A 246 7.01 -6.75 18.67
N ASN A 247 6.45 -6.18 17.60
CA ASN A 247 7.13 -5.15 16.82
C ASN A 247 7.30 -3.87 17.65
N LYS A 248 8.53 -3.43 17.85
CA LYS A 248 8.84 -2.22 18.61
C LYS A 248 8.78 -0.95 17.77
N GLU A 249 8.74 -1.08 16.46
CA GLU A 249 8.84 0.00 15.49
C GLU A 249 7.81 -0.16 14.34
N PRO A 250 6.50 -0.31 14.64
CA PRO A 250 5.50 -0.42 13.58
C PRO A 250 5.39 0.92 12.86
N SER A 251 5.79 0.97 11.61
CA SER A 251 5.67 2.14 10.76
C SER A 251 4.55 1.92 9.72
N GLN A 252 4.85 1.83 8.47
CA GLN A 252 3.87 1.60 7.42
C GLN A 252 3.84 0.12 6.98
N GLY A 253 2.67 -0.39 6.60
CA GLY A 253 2.59 -1.64 5.87
C GLY A 253 3.29 -1.50 4.52
N ILE A 254 2.95 -0.44 3.77
CA ILE A 254 3.71 0.02 2.59
C ILE A 254 3.85 1.54 2.63
N GLU A 255 5.07 2.06 2.44
CA GLU A 255 5.31 3.45 2.09
C GLU A 255 5.54 3.60 0.58
N ILE A 256 4.82 4.54 -0.05
CA ILE A 256 5.13 5.05 -1.39
C ILE A 256 5.60 6.49 -1.25
N LEU A 257 6.92 6.71 -1.31
CA LEU A 257 7.51 8.03 -1.24
C LEU A 257 8.02 8.46 -2.62
N GLU A 258 7.28 9.37 -3.27
CA GLU A 258 7.62 9.84 -4.63
C GLU A 258 7.69 8.70 -5.67
N GLY A 259 7.04 7.57 -5.37
CA GLY A 259 6.81 6.47 -6.32
C GLY A 259 5.53 6.71 -7.12
N HIS A 260 5.48 6.22 -8.35
CA HIS A 260 4.34 6.49 -9.21
C HIS A 260 3.99 5.30 -10.14
N ASP A 261 2.73 5.28 -10.60
CA ASP A 261 2.23 4.25 -11.52
C ASP A 261 2.39 2.80 -10.99
N ASN A 262 2.46 2.61 -9.67
CA ASN A 262 2.54 1.29 -9.05
C ASN A 262 1.15 0.71 -8.80
N VAL A 263 1.07 -0.61 -8.76
CA VAL A 263 -0.17 -1.36 -8.51
C VAL A 263 -0.04 -2.17 -7.23
N LEU A 264 -0.94 -1.93 -6.27
CA LEU A 264 -1.07 -2.66 -5.02
C LEU A 264 -2.44 -3.35 -5.03
N THR A 265 -2.50 -4.68 -5.05
CA THR A 265 -3.77 -5.39 -5.14
C THR A 265 -3.80 -6.70 -4.36
N GLY A 266 -4.96 -7.03 -3.78
CA GLY A 266 -5.13 -8.29 -3.05
C GLY A 266 -4.33 -8.40 -1.74
N ASN A 267 -3.72 -7.33 -1.26
CA ASN A 267 -2.91 -7.36 -0.04
C ASN A 267 -3.77 -7.17 1.21
N ARG A 268 -3.30 -7.69 2.34
CA ARG A 268 -3.88 -7.48 3.66
C ARG A 268 -2.89 -6.75 4.57
N PHE A 269 -3.36 -5.67 5.20
CA PHE A 269 -2.56 -4.82 6.11
C PHE A 269 -3.19 -4.80 7.50
N GLU A 270 -2.41 -5.16 8.53
CA GLU A 270 -2.89 -5.31 9.91
C GLU A 270 -1.86 -4.82 10.93
N GLY A 271 -2.27 -3.94 11.84
CA GLY A 271 -1.50 -3.57 13.02
C GLY A 271 -0.41 -2.52 12.83
N TYR A 272 -0.36 -1.83 11.68
CA TYR A 272 0.59 -0.76 11.39
C TYR A 272 0.11 0.62 11.85
N SER A 273 1.01 1.60 11.85
CA SER A 273 0.59 3.00 12.00
C SER A 273 -0.23 3.42 10.79
N ASP A 274 0.27 3.22 9.60
CA ASP A 274 -0.47 3.37 8.35
C ASP A 274 -0.47 2.03 7.60
N GLY A 275 -1.62 1.52 7.20
CA GLY A 275 -1.67 0.33 6.36
C GLY A 275 -0.92 0.58 5.05
N VAL A 276 -1.27 1.66 4.34
CA VAL A 276 -0.48 2.22 3.23
C VAL A 276 -0.37 3.73 3.38
N GLN A 277 0.85 4.25 3.27
CA GLN A 277 1.10 5.67 3.12
C GLN A 277 1.55 6.00 1.70
N ILE A 278 0.88 6.96 1.04
CA ILE A 278 1.37 7.59 -0.19
C ILE A 278 1.79 9.01 0.15
N ASN A 279 3.07 9.30 -0.01
CA ASN A 279 3.66 10.60 0.23
C ASN A 279 4.22 11.17 -1.09
N ARG A 280 3.51 12.12 -1.68
CA ARG A 280 3.84 12.74 -2.99
C ARG A 280 3.98 11.73 -4.14
N GLY A 281 3.41 10.54 -4.00
CA GLY A 281 3.30 9.54 -5.06
C GLY A 281 2.11 9.84 -5.97
N ASN A 282 2.23 9.53 -7.26
CA ASN A 282 1.20 9.88 -8.24
C ASN A 282 0.78 8.67 -9.08
N ARG A 283 -0.49 8.65 -9.51
CA ARG A 283 -1.06 7.66 -10.42
C ARG A 283 -0.88 6.20 -9.96
N ASN A 284 -0.80 5.98 -8.64
CA ASN A 284 -0.78 4.63 -8.10
C ASN A 284 -2.20 4.07 -8.03
N TYR A 285 -2.36 2.78 -8.27
CA TYR A 285 -3.61 2.05 -8.13
C TYR A 285 -3.56 1.14 -6.91
N LEU A 286 -4.52 1.31 -6.01
CA LEU A 286 -4.71 0.46 -4.84
C LEU A 286 -6.10 -0.18 -4.95
N GLY A 287 -6.17 -1.47 -5.27
CA GLY A 287 -7.43 -2.15 -5.50
C GLY A 287 -7.56 -3.47 -4.77
N HIS A 288 -8.77 -3.75 -4.24
CA HIS A 288 -9.10 -5.03 -3.60
C HIS A 288 -8.18 -5.43 -2.44
N ASN A 289 -7.60 -4.44 -1.74
CA ASN A 289 -6.82 -4.69 -0.52
C ASN A 289 -7.72 -4.65 0.72
N VAL A 290 -7.24 -5.23 1.81
CA VAL A 290 -7.90 -5.22 3.11
C VAL A 290 -7.03 -4.47 4.12
N PHE A 291 -7.61 -3.45 4.77
CA PHE A 291 -6.95 -2.64 5.80
C PHE A 291 -7.72 -2.78 7.11
N THR A 292 -7.11 -3.37 8.11
CA THR A 292 -7.77 -3.59 9.41
C THR A 292 -6.82 -3.38 10.58
N ASP A 293 -7.34 -2.90 11.69
CA ASP A 293 -6.61 -2.74 12.94
C ASP A 293 -5.35 -1.85 12.84
N ASN A 294 -5.28 -1.01 11.79
CA ASN A 294 -4.25 0.00 11.67
C ASN A 294 -4.70 1.29 12.34
N THR A 295 -3.78 2.18 12.50
CA THR A 295 -4.16 3.48 12.98
C THR A 295 -4.79 4.31 11.85
N LEU A 296 -4.10 4.50 10.75
CA LEU A 296 -4.70 4.91 9.50
C LEU A 296 -4.77 3.69 8.58
N GLY A 297 -5.94 3.35 8.07
CA GLY A 297 -6.01 2.34 7.03
C GLY A 297 -5.19 2.80 5.83
N LEU A 298 -5.45 4.01 5.36
CA LEU A 298 -4.78 4.66 4.24
C LEU A 298 -4.45 6.12 4.57
N SER A 299 -3.26 6.58 4.21
CA SER A 299 -2.77 7.94 4.38
C SER A 299 -2.23 8.46 3.03
N LEU A 300 -3.00 9.29 2.34
CA LEU A 300 -2.86 9.53 0.92
C LEU A 300 -2.50 10.99 0.60
N SER A 301 -1.50 11.19 -0.25
CA SER A 301 -1.22 12.47 -0.88
C SER A 301 -0.72 12.29 -2.32
N GLY A 302 -0.69 13.39 -3.10
CA GLY A 302 -0.31 13.36 -4.51
C GLY A 302 -1.50 13.38 -5.46
N HIS A 303 -1.26 13.14 -6.74
CA HIS A 303 -2.24 13.32 -7.79
C HIS A 303 -2.53 12.04 -8.57
N GLY A 304 -3.81 11.86 -8.94
CA GLY A 304 -4.24 10.78 -9.81
C GLY A 304 -4.14 9.37 -9.19
N ASN A 305 -3.98 9.28 -7.89
CA ASN A 305 -4.04 8.00 -7.19
C ASN A 305 -5.49 7.50 -7.18
N MET A 306 -5.68 6.22 -7.45
CA MET A 306 -6.99 5.56 -7.50
C MET A 306 -7.07 4.46 -6.46
N ILE A 307 -8.04 4.57 -5.58
CA ILE A 307 -8.31 3.65 -4.47
C ILE A 307 -9.65 3.00 -4.75
N ASP A 308 -9.67 1.75 -5.17
CA ASP A 308 -10.84 1.11 -5.77
C ASP A 308 -11.16 -0.26 -5.17
N GLY A 309 -12.37 -0.45 -4.70
CA GLY A 309 -12.85 -1.76 -4.24
C GLY A 309 -12.12 -2.34 -3.02
N ASN A 310 -11.48 -1.50 -2.20
CA ASN A 310 -10.82 -1.96 -0.99
C ASN A 310 -11.81 -2.14 0.17
N THR A 311 -11.44 -2.96 1.15
CA THR A 311 -12.16 -3.12 2.41
C THR A 311 -11.35 -2.50 3.53
N VAL A 312 -11.91 -1.49 4.21
CA VAL A 312 -11.24 -0.66 5.21
C VAL A 312 -12.07 -0.63 6.49
N TYR A 313 -11.66 -1.36 7.52
CA TYR A 313 -12.46 -1.49 8.74
C TYR A 313 -11.60 -1.64 10.00
N HIS A 314 -12.17 -1.31 11.15
CA HIS A 314 -11.52 -1.37 12.47
C HIS A 314 -10.23 -0.53 12.57
N ASN A 315 -10.00 0.42 11.67
CA ASN A 315 -8.91 1.36 11.82
C ASN A 315 -9.35 2.55 12.68
N LYS A 316 -8.44 3.29 13.26
CA LYS A 316 -8.80 4.52 13.96
C LYS A 316 -9.33 5.58 12.99
N VAL A 317 -8.67 5.71 11.83
CA VAL A 317 -9.18 6.45 10.68
C VAL A 317 -9.12 5.52 9.47
N GLY A 318 -10.18 5.42 8.70
CA GLY A 318 -10.22 4.56 7.53
C GLY A 318 -9.29 5.07 6.44
N ILE A 319 -9.61 6.22 5.84
CA ILE A 319 -8.88 6.84 4.72
C ILE A 319 -8.66 8.32 5.03
N ALA A 320 -7.42 8.74 5.12
CA ALA A 320 -7.03 10.14 5.26
C ALA A 320 -6.41 10.64 3.95
N VAL A 321 -7.02 11.67 3.33
CA VAL A 321 -6.46 12.37 2.17
C VAL A 321 -5.80 13.65 2.67
N ARG A 322 -4.47 13.69 2.62
CA ARG A 322 -3.68 14.76 3.23
C ARG A 322 -3.39 15.91 2.26
N PRO A 323 -3.39 17.15 2.74
CA PRO A 323 -3.00 18.29 1.92
C PRO A 323 -1.50 18.25 1.59
N THR A 324 -1.14 18.81 0.46
CA THR A 324 0.26 19.09 0.07
C THR A 324 0.36 20.50 -0.52
N ALA A 325 1.54 21.05 -0.58
CA ALA A 325 1.77 22.39 -1.15
C ALA A 325 1.33 22.49 -2.62
N THR A 326 1.38 21.39 -3.35
CA THR A 326 0.96 21.32 -4.76
C THR A 326 -0.49 20.86 -4.94
N GLY A 327 -1.22 20.67 -3.84
CA GLY A 327 -2.54 20.05 -3.83
C GLY A 327 -2.47 18.53 -3.75
N THR A 328 -3.61 17.93 -3.48
CA THR A 328 -3.79 16.48 -3.47
C THR A 328 -5.11 16.15 -4.17
N MET A 329 -5.07 15.21 -5.10
CA MET A 329 -6.25 14.77 -5.85
C MET A 329 -6.27 13.24 -5.91
N VAL A 330 -7.17 12.62 -5.14
CA VAL A 330 -7.30 11.16 -4.98
C VAL A 330 -8.72 10.74 -5.27
N ARG A 331 -8.86 9.73 -6.11
CA ARG A 331 -10.14 9.12 -6.45
C ARG A 331 -10.39 7.91 -5.55
N LEU A 332 -11.50 7.93 -4.84
CA LEU A 332 -11.97 6.83 -4.00
C LEU A 332 -13.23 6.26 -4.63
N GLN A 333 -13.25 4.99 -5.01
CA GLN A 333 -14.37 4.36 -5.67
C GLN A 333 -14.66 2.97 -5.10
N ARG A 334 -15.94 2.66 -4.91
CA ARG A 334 -16.44 1.32 -4.53
C ARG A 334 -15.74 0.70 -3.31
N ASN A 335 -15.15 1.51 -2.45
CA ASN A 335 -14.51 1.00 -1.25
C ASN A 335 -15.58 0.67 -0.19
N SER A 336 -15.42 -0.48 0.45
CA SER A 336 -16.19 -0.84 1.64
C SER A 336 -15.50 -0.29 2.87
N VAL A 337 -16.05 0.78 3.47
CA VAL A 337 -15.46 1.48 4.60
C VAL A 337 -16.44 1.44 5.76
N TYR A 338 -16.06 0.79 6.89
CA TYR A 338 -16.98 0.61 8.01
C TYR A 338 -16.25 0.31 9.32
N ASP A 339 -16.95 0.59 10.44
CA ASP A 339 -16.46 0.31 11.78
C ASP A 339 -15.08 0.94 12.10
N ASN A 340 -14.72 2.03 11.40
CA ASN A 340 -13.55 2.82 11.74
C ASN A 340 -13.89 3.85 12.84
N GLY A 341 -12.90 4.34 13.56
CA GLY A 341 -13.11 5.29 14.66
C GLY A 341 -13.65 4.67 15.94
N ARG A 342 -13.83 3.37 16.02
CA ARG A 342 -14.18 2.68 17.27
C ARG A 342 -13.01 2.72 18.24
N ASP A 343 -13.35 2.66 19.51
CA ASP A 343 -12.41 2.36 20.59
C ASP A 343 -11.92 0.91 20.40
N ILE A 344 -10.97 0.75 19.51
CA ILE A 344 -10.16 -0.43 19.53
C ILE A 344 -9.36 -0.35 20.83
N SER A 345 -9.39 -1.38 21.67
CA SER A 345 -8.65 -1.50 22.95
C SER A 345 -7.14 -1.21 22.83
N ARG A 346 -6.69 -0.77 21.70
CA ARG A 346 -5.37 -0.31 21.27
C ARG A 346 -5.28 1.22 21.11
N CYS A 347 -6.30 1.95 21.48
CA CYS A 347 -6.15 3.38 21.70
C CYS A 347 -5.11 3.57 22.80
N PHE A 348 -4.08 4.20 22.44
CA PHE A 348 -2.77 4.39 23.02
C PHE A 348 -2.69 4.49 24.54
N ALA A 349 -1.64 3.95 25.11
CA ALA A 349 -1.34 4.04 26.54
C ALA A 349 -1.52 5.49 27.03
N GLY A 350 -2.60 5.73 27.80
CA GLY A 350 -2.90 7.00 28.46
C GLY A 350 -3.77 8.01 27.72
N GLY A 351 -4.30 7.70 26.53
CA GLY A 351 -5.21 8.57 25.79
C GLY A 351 -6.61 7.99 25.69
N SER A 352 -7.63 8.77 26.05
CA SER A 352 -8.99 8.47 25.67
C SER A 352 -9.12 8.57 24.14
N CYS A 353 -9.74 7.58 23.52
CA CYS A 353 -10.15 7.69 22.12
C CYS A 353 -11.19 8.78 22.00
N ASP A 354 -10.96 9.72 21.09
CA ASP A 354 -11.89 10.80 20.86
C ASP A 354 -13.23 10.24 20.31
N PRO A 355 -14.34 10.44 21.01
CA PRO A 355 -15.64 9.99 20.54
C PRO A 355 -16.09 10.65 19.22
N ASP A 356 -15.52 11.80 18.84
CA ASP A 356 -15.83 12.45 17.57
C ASP A 356 -15.16 11.77 16.35
N LEU A 357 -14.20 10.89 16.58
CA LEU A 357 -13.63 10.00 15.55
C LEU A 357 -14.61 8.94 15.02
N ARG A 358 -15.80 8.83 15.58
CA ARG A 358 -16.89 7.96 15.09
C ARG A 358 -17.34 8.26 13.65
N ARG A 359 -16.76 9.28 13.01
CA ARG A 359 -17.06 9.70 11.63
C ARG A 359 -15.85 9.57 10.69
N ALA A 360 -14.84 8.86 11.07
CA ALA A 360 -13.55 8.87 10.39
C ALA A 360 -13.41 7.80 9.30
N GLY A 361 -14.45 7.49 8.55
CA GLY A 361 -14.34 6.63 7.38
C GLY A 361 -13.44 7.24 6.32
N ILE A 362 -13.77 8.45 5.84
CA ILE A 362 -12.95 9.28 4.94
C ILE A 362 -12.77 10.64 5.58
N VAL A 363 -11.52 11.12 5.63
CA VAL A 363 -11.16 12.45 6.15
C VAL A 363 -10.38 13.21 5.08
N LEU A 364 -10.88 14.36 4.67
CA LEU A 364 -10.19 15.32 3.80
C LEU A 364 -9.48 16.36 4.67
N GLY A 365 -8.20 16.19 4.86
CA GLY A 365 -7.39 17.08 5.67
C GLY A 365 -6.38 16.34 6.53
N THR A 366 -5.60 17.10 7.28
CA THR A 366 -4.80 16.56 8.36
C THR A 366 -5.77 16.22 9.49
N PRO A 367 -5.77 14.99 10.01
CA PRO A 367 -6.47 14.70 11.25
C PRO A 367 -6.12 15.77 12.30
N GLY A 368 -7.10 16.25 13.06
CA GLY A 368 -6.98 17.42 13.91
C GLY A 368 -5.84 17.40 14.94
N PRO A 369 -5.63 18.44 15.72
CA PRO A 369 -4.53 18.54 16.69
C PRO A 369 -4.48 17.39 17.70
N GLU A 370 -5.61 16.81 18.03
CA GLU A 370 -5.76 15.59 18.81
C GLU A 370 -5.12 14.37 18.15
N HIS A 371 -5.07 14.34 16.82
CA HIS A 371 -4.40 13.31 16.03
C HIS A 371 -2.90 13.56 15.87
N ALA A 372 -2.44 14.80 16.13
CA ALA A 372 -1.02 15.13 16.14
C ALA A 372 -0.28 14.50 17.33
N ARG A 373 -1.00 14.05 18.34
CA ARG A 373 -0.47 13.25 19.45
C ARG A 373 -0.46 11.76 19.14
N TYR A 374 -0.49 11.45 17.87
CA TYR A 374 -0.63 10.14 17.38
C TYR A 374 0.64 9.34 17.64
N VAL A 375 0.53 8.45 18.53
CA VAL A 375 1.57 7.50 18.90
C VAL A 375 1.10 6.17 18.34
N GLY A 376 1.89 5.50 17.54
CA GLY A 376 1.53 4.21 16.97
C GLY A 376 0.94 3.25 18.02
N PRO A 377 0.31 2.12 17.63
CA PRO A 377 -0.48 1.26 18.53
C PRO A 377 0.23 0.83 19.82
N ARG A 378 1.48 1.17 20.01
CA ARG A 378 2.32 0.75 21.14
C ARG A 378 3.05 1.87 21.86
N GLY A 379 2.58 3.09 21.71
CA GLY A 379 3.26 4.23 22.33
C GLY A 379 4.55 4.64 21.61
N ILE A 380 4.82 4.07 20.43
CA ILE A 380 5.95 4.39 19.57
C ILE A 380 5.38 5.06 18.33
N GLY A 381 5.69 6.31 18.09
CA GLY A 381 5.15 7.02 16.94
C GLY A 381 5.80 8.37 16.73
N VAL A 382 5.63 8.89 15.53
CA VAL A 382 6.01 10.26 15.21
C VAL A 382 5.12 11.20 16.00
N VAL A 383 5.67 11.91 16.96
CA VAL A 383 5.02 13.09 17.50
C VAL A 383 5.10 14.16 16.41
N VAL A 384 4.05 14.26 15.60
CA VAL A 384 3.93 15.39 14.68
C VAL A 384 3.72 16.62 15.54
N LYS A 385 4.69 17.51 15.56
CA LYS A 385 4.55 18.74 16.32
C LYS A 385 3.40 19.57 15.77
N PRO A 386 2.54 20.16 16.61
CA PRO A 386 1.42 20.98 16.16
C PRO A 386 1.81 22.05 15.12
N GLU A 387 2.98 22.64 15.25
CA GLU A 387 3.52 23.63 14.31
C GLU A 387 3.91 23.05 12.93
N SER A 388 4.08 21.75 12.79
CA SER A 388 4.32 21.09 11.50
C SER A 388 3.03 20.61 10.82
N LEU A 389 1.88 20.74 11.48
CA LEU A 389 0.59 20.54 10.86
C LEU A 389 0.39 21.68 9.85
N ALA A 390 0.36 21.32 8.60
CA ALA A 390 0.14 22.27 7.53
C ALA A 390 -1.19 23.00 7.77
N ARG A 391 -1.15 24.32 7.77
CA ARG A 391 -2.37 25.13 7.79
C ARG A 391 -3.15 24.87 6.51
N ILE A 392 -4.32 24.32 6.64
CA ILE A 392 -5.26 24.18 5.53
C ILE A 392 -6.03 25.49 5.43
N CYS A 393 -5.99 26.13 4.28
CA CYS A 393 -6.72 27.37 4.03
C CYS A 393 -7.71 27.19 2.89
N PRO A 394 -8.97 27.55 3.09
CA PRO A 394 -9.99 27.37 2.07
C PRO A 394 -9.75 28.20 0.80
N ASP A 395 -9.03 29.35 0.87
CA ASP A 395 -9.04 30.35 -0.19
C ASP A 395 -7.65 30.72 -0.74
N GLY A 396 -6.69 29.80 -0.75
CA GLY A 396 -5.38 30.06 -1.37
C GLY A 396 -4.55 31.16 -0.70
N ALA A 397 -4.79 31.45 0.58
CA ALA A 397 -4.03 32.41 1.34
C ALA A 397 -2.53 32.04 1.37
N PRO A 398 -1.61 32.99 1.30
CA PRO A 398 -0.19 32.70 1.30
C PRO A 398 0.22 31.89 2.55
N ASN A 399 1.06 30.90 2.38
CA ASN A 399 1.53 29.95 3.39
C ASN A 399 0.50 28.90 3.86
N CYS A 400 -0.52 28.63 3.07
CA CYS A 400 -1.51 27.58 3.33
C CYS A 400 -1.44 26.50 2.25
N GLN A 401 -1.82 25.28 2.61
CA GLN A 401 -1.96 24.20 1.65
C GLN A 401 -3.39 24.17 1.12
N PRO A 402 -3.59 23.91 -0.19
CA PRO A 402 -4.93 23.77 -0.74
C PRO A 402 -5.64 22.57 -0.09
N LEU A 403 -6.97 22.69 0.03
CA LEU A 403 -7.80 21.61 0.53
C LEU A 403 -7.62 20.34 -0.34
N PRO A 404 -7.44 19.15 0.26
CA PRO A 404 -7.38 17.92 -0.49
C PRO A 404 -8.66 17.73 -1.31
N ASN A 405 -8.53 17.12 -2.48
CA ASN A 405 -9.63 16.88 -3.41
C ASN A 405 -10.46 18.14 -3.75
N GLY A 406 -9.81 19.31 -3.71
CA GLY A 406 -10.46 20.60 -3.96
C GLY A 406 -11.47 20.99 -2.89
N GLY A 407 -11.47 20.35 -1.73
CA GLY A 407 -12.46 20.60 -0.67
C GLY A 407 -13.89 20.25 -1.09
N ILE A 408 -14.06 19.31 -1.99
CA ILE A 408 -15.40 18.92 -2.49
C ILE A 408 -16.31 18.49 -1.34
N ALA A 409 -17.47 19.15 -1.22
CA ALA A 409 -18.43 18.84 -0.18
C ALA A 409 -19.14 17.49 -0.45
N PRO A 410 -19.47 16.71 0.59
CA PRO A 410 -20.25 15.51 0.43
C PRO A 410 -21.65 15.80 -0.15
N PRO A 411 -22.28 14.86 -0.86
CA PRO A 411 -23.64 15.04 -1.35
C PRO A 411 -24.64 15.10 -0.20
N THR A 412 -25.79 15.73 -0.44
CA THR A 412 -26.92 15.71 0.47
C THR A 412 -27.92 14.67 0.00
N ILE A 413 -28.14 13.61 0.80
CA ILE A 413 -29.26 12.70 0.61
C ILE A 413 -30.49 13.35 1.26
N GLU A 414 -31.51 13.63 0.47
CA GLU A 414 -32.77 14.26 0.95
C GLU A 414 -33.77 13.19 1.37
N ARG A 415 -33.78 12.05 0.69
CA ARG A 415 -34.78 11.02 0.91
C ARG A 415 -34.30 9.64 0.48
N VAL A 416 -34.65 8.63 1.28
CA VAL A 416 -34.49 7.21 0.94
C VAL A 416 -35.88 6.55 1.16
N GLN A 417 -36.41 5.93 0.10
CA GLN A 417 -37.74 5.30 0.13
C GLN A 417 -37.72 3.90 -0.45
N ARG A 418 -38.47 3.01 0.17
CA ARG A 418 -38.76 1.71 -0.41
C ARG A 418 -39.88 1.79 -1.42
N ARG A 419 -39.74 1.20 -2.59
CA ARG A 419 -40.77 1.03 -3.62
C ARG A 419 -40.82 -0.43 -4.07
N GLY A 420 -41.62 -1.24 -3.43
CA GLY A 420 -41.66 -2.68 -3.70
C GLY A 420 -40.35 -3.37 -3.40
N SER A 421 -39.72 -3.93 -4.44
CA SER A 421 -38.40 -4.58 -4.36
C SER A 421 -37.23 -3.64 -4.61
N GLU A 422 -37.45 -2.33 -4.65
CA GLU A 422 -36.41 -1.32 -4.94
C GLU A 422 -36.33 -0.31 -3.80
N VAL A 423 -35.15 0.29 -3.67
CA VAL A 423 -34.93 1.48 -2.84
C VAL A 423 -34.56 2.63 -3.77
N VAL A 424 -35.24 3.75 -3.60
CA VAL A 424 -34.97 5.00 -4.33
C VAL A 424 -34.26 5.96 -3.40
N VAL A 425 -33.03 6.37 -3.78
CA VAL A 425 -32.23 7.36 -3.07
C VAL A 425 -32.20 8.65 -3.88
N GLN A 426 -32.64 9.74 -3.27
CA GLN A 426 -32.75 11.06 -3.90
C GLN A 426 -31.95 12.10 -3.13
N GLY A 427 -31.32 13.00 -3.85
CA GLY A 427 -30.52 14.06 -3.23
C GLY A 427 -29.92 15.01 -4.27
N HIS A 428 -28.94 15.77 -3.83
CA HIS A 428 -28.20 16.69 -4.70
C HIS A 428 -26.75 16.87 -4.29
N VAL A 429 -25.98 17.39 -5.20
CA VAL A 429 -24.59 17.83 -5.04
C VAL A 429 -24.52 19.33 -5.26
N GLU A 430 -23.71 20.00 -4.49
CA GLU A 430 -23.28 21.37 -4.72
C GLU A 430 -21.77 21.39 -5.03
N GLY A 431 -21.38 22.01 -6.13
CA GLY A 431 -20.00 22.03 -6.57
C GLY A 431 -19.78 22.96 -7.76
N THR A 432 -18.75 22.70 -8.54
CA THR A 432 -18.38 23.53 -9.68
C THR A 432 -19.52 23.61 -10.71
N PRO A 433 -19.91 24.83 -11.16
CA PRO A 433 -20.92 24.99 -12.21
C PRO A 433 -20.61 24.26 -13.50
N SER A 434 -21.66 23.75 -14.16
CA SER A 434 -21.58 23.08 -15.47
C SER A 434 -20.55 21.94 -15.54
N SER A 435 -20.35 21.25 -14.42
CA SER A 435 -19.39 20.17 -14.26
C SER A 435 -20.07 18.82 -14.10
N ARG A 436 -19.33 17.73 -14.34
CA ARG A 436 -19.82 16.37 -14.12
C ARG A 436 -19.32 15.83 -12.80
N PHE A 437 -20.19 15.06 -12.15
CA PHE A 437 -19.91 14.38 -10.91
C PHE A 437 -20.34 12.92 -10.99
N THR A 438 -19.62 12.04 -10.31
CA THR A 438 -20.07 10.67 -10.06
C THR A 438 -20.49 10.56 -8.62
N ILE A 439 -21.71 10.10 -8.38
CA ILE A 439 -22.27 9.84 -7.06
C ILE A 439 -22.17 8.35 -6.81
N GLU A 440 -21.65 7.95 -5.66
CA GLU A 440 -21.73 6.57 -5.19
C GLU A 440 -22.63 6.51 -3.95
N VAL A 441 -23.52 5.53 -3.91
CA VAL A 441 -24.45 5.30 -2.78
C VAL A 441 -24.07 4.01 -2.07
N PHE A 442 -24.06 4.09 -0.75
CA PHE A 442 -23.73 3.00 0.14
C PHE A 442 -24.84 2.71 1.13
N ALA A 443 -24.94 1.46 1.55
CA ALA A 443 -25.75 1.04 2.68
C ALA A 443 -24.88 0.71 3.89
N ASN A 444 -25.42 0.95 5.09
CA ASN A 444 -24.78 0.62 6.34
C ASN A 444 -25.70 -0.28 7.17
N ARG A 445 -25.18 -1.38 7.72
CA ARG A 445 -25.92 -2.34 8.55
C ARG A 445 -26.30 -1.78 9.92
N GLN A 446 -25.57 -0.76 10.37
CA GLN A 446 -25.86 -0.11 11.65
C GLN A 446 -26.72 1.14 11.44
N ALA A 447 -27.74 1.32 12.28
CA ALA A 447 -28.52 2.54 12.30
C ALA A 447 -27.60 3.73 12.65
N GLY A 448 -27.67 4.78 11.81
CA GLY A 448 -26.82 5.96 11.96
C GLY A 448 -25.35 5.76 11.58
N GLY A 449 -24.98 4.63 10.95
CA GLY A 449 -23.66 4.43 10.37
C GLY A 449 -23.36 5.51 9.33
N ALA A 450 -22.28 6.26 9.55
CA ALA A 450 -21.89 7.44 8.77
C ALA A 450 -20.75 7.15 7.78
N GLU A 451 -20.50 5.88 7.50
CA GLU A 451 -19.48 5.39 6.58
C GLU A 451 -20.13 4.74 5.35
N GLY A 452 -19.41 3.99 4.55
CA GLY A 452 -19.91 3.31 3.35
C GLY A 452 -19.61 1.83 3.37
N GLU A 453 -20.39 1.04 4.10
CA GLU A 453 -20.10 -0.38 4.30
C GLU A 453 -20.33 -1.21 3.04
N ILE A 454 -21.45 -0.99 2.36
CA ILE A 454 -21.85 -1.77 1.19
C ILE A 454 -22.08 -0.82 0.02
N PHE A 455 -21.21 -0.88 -0.99
CA PHE A 455 -21.46 -0.17 -2.24
C PHE A 455 -22.71 -0.74 -2.92
N LEU A 456 -23.63 0.13 -3.33
CA LEU A 456 -24.90 -0.24 -3.94
C LEU A 456 -24.98 0.10 -5.42
N ALA A 457 -24.68 1.35 -5.75
CA ALA A 457 -24.80 1.86 -7.12
C ALA A 457 -24.07 3.20 -7.26
N ASP A 458 -23.79 3.56 -8.50
CA ASP A 458 -23.29 4.88 -8.88
C ASP A 458 -24.12 5.52 -9.99
N ALA A 459 -24.03 6.83 -10.10
CA ALA A 459 -24.62 7.60 -11.19
C ALA A 459 -23.77 8.82 -11.55
N SER A 460 -23.74 9.14 -12.83
CA SER A 460 -23.14 10.38 -13.32
C SER A 460 -24.21 11.48 -13.46
N VAL A 461 -23.95 12.63 -12.86
CA VAL A 461 -24.82 13.81 -12.90
C VAL A 461 -24.07 15.04 -13.40
N ALA A 462 -24.78 16.02 -13.93
CA ALA A 462 -24.21 17.30 -14.34
C ALA A 462 -24.83 18.45 -13.55
N SER A 463 -23.99 19.33 -13.02
CA SER A 463 -24.46 20.54 -12.35
C SER A 463 -24.97 21.60 -13.34
N ASN A 464 -25.91 22.37 -12.90
CA ASN A 464 -26.41 23.55 -13.62
C ASN A 464 -25.45 24.74 -13.49
N ALA A 465 -25.83 25.87 -14.03
CA ALA A 465 -25.06 27.11 -13.95
C ALA A 465 -24.86 27.65 -12.51
N ALA A 466 -25.69 27.20 -11.56
CA ALA A 466 -25.55 27.53 -10.14
C ALA A 466 -24.72 26.51 -9.37
N GLY A 467 -24.13 25.50 -10.03
CA GLY A 467 -23.33 24.47 -9.39
C GLY A 467 -24.11 23.35 -8.74
N ARG A 468 -25.44 23.28 -8.89
CA ARG A 468 -26.26 22.25 -8.28
C ARG A 468 -26.63 21.12 -9.27
N ALA A 469 -26.46 19.87 -8.86
CA ALA A 469 -26.89 18.68 -9.58
C ALA A 469 -27.79 17.81 -8.70
N ALA A 470 -29.02 17.55 -9.13
CA ALA A 470 -29.91 16.58 -8.47
C ALA A 470 -29.60 15.16 -8.94
N PHE A 471 -29.78 14.18 -8.06
CA PHE A 471 -29.68 12.76 -8.41
C PHE A 471 -30.88 11.96 -7.87
N SER A 472 -31.20 10.88 -8.58
CA SER A 472 -32.16 9.88 -8.15
C SER A 472 -31.68 8.52 -8.64
N LEU A 473 -31.31 7.64 -7.71
CA LEU A 473 -30.89 6.28 -8.02
C LEU A 473 -31.96 5.30 -7.56
N THR A 474 -32.34 4.38 -8.44
CA THR A 474 -33.21 3.25 -8.12
C THR A 474 -32.36 2.00 -8.02
N ILE A 475 -32.34 1.40 -6.85
CA ILE A 475 -31.44 0.30 -6.50
C ILE A 475 -32.29 -0.94 -6.25
N PRO A 476 -32.15 -2.02 -7.03
CA PRO A 476 -32.80 -3.29 -6.75
C PRO A 476 -32.34 -3.84 -5.40
N VAL A 477 -33.29 -4.13 -4.54
CA VAL A 477 -33.00 -4.71 -3.22
C VAL A 477 -33.23 -6.21 -3.31
N THR A 478 -32.26 -6.95 -3.82
CA THR A 478 -32.18 -8.41 -3.67
C THR A 478 -31.76 -8.75 -2.26
N LEU A 479 -32.64 -8.49 -1.30
CA LEU A 479 -32.33 -8.67 0.10
C LEU A 479 -32.61 -10.09 0.55
N HIS A 480 -31.56 -10.85 0.75
CA HIS A 480 -31.57 -12.03 1.60
C HIS A 480 -31.45 -11.69 3.09
N ALA A 481 -31.43 -10.42 3.46
CA ALA A 481 -31.27 -9.93 4.82
C ALA A 481 -32.16 -8.70 5.08
N ALA A 482 -32.29 -8.31 6.33
CA ALA A 482 -33.02 -7.09 6.74
C ALA A 482 -32.54 -5.87 5.94
N VAL A 483 -33.49 -4.99 5.58
CA VAL A 483 -33.17 -3.74 4.85
C VAL A 483 -32.14 -2.94 5.63
N PRO A 484 -31.04 -2.47 5.00
CA PRO A 484 -30.03 -1.66 5.68
C PRO A 484 -30.68 -0.44 6.34
N PRO A 485 -30.36 -0.16 7.61
CA PRO A 485 -31.07 0.89 8.35
C PRO A 485 -30.63 2.30 7.97
N SER A 486 -29.48 2.48 7.29
CA SER A 486 -29.02 3.80 6.86
C SER A 486 -28.23 3.78 5.54
N PHE A 487 -28.26 4.92 4.86
CA PHE A 487 -27.63 5.13 3.56
C PHE A 487 -26.76 6.38 3.62
N THR A 488 -25.62 6.29 2.96
CA THR A 488 -24.66 7.38 2.78
C THR A 488 -24.25 7.48 1.31
N ALA A 489 -23.62 8.57 0.95
CA ALA A 489 -23.11 8.76 -0.41
C ALA A 489 -21.79 9.53 -0.40
N THR A 490 -21.00 9.34 -1.44
CA THR A 490 -19.86 10.18 -1.80
C THR A 490 -20.06 10.80 -3.16
N VAL A 491 -19.31 11.84 -3.47
CA VAL A 491 -19.25 12.45 -4.79
C VAL A 491 -17.81 12.57 -5.26
N THR A 492 -17.57 12.20 -6.52
CA THR A 492 -16.28 12.38 -7.18
C THR A 492 -16.43 13.39 -8.30
N SER A 493 -15.56 14.41 -8.31
CA SER A 493 -15.51 15.42 -9.37
C SER A 493 -14.91 14.87 -10.66
N SER A 494 -15.10 15.58 -11.77
CA SER A 494 -14.45 15.26 -13.04
C SER A 494 -12.92 15.29 -12.99
N GLU A 495 -12.35 16.03 -12.04
CA GLU A 495 -10.91 16.08 -11.80
C GLU A 495 -10.40 14.89 -10.98
N GLY A 496 -11.32 14.08 -10.45
CA GLY A 496 -10.99 12.84 -9.74
C GLY A 496 -10.88 12.96 -8.23
N GLY A 497 -11.20 14.12 -7.64
CA GLY A 497 -11.28 14.26 -6.18
C GLY A 497 -12.59 13.72 -5.63
N THR A 498 -12.55 12.83 -4.64
CA THR A 498 -13.72 12.27 -3.96
C THR A 498 -13.94 12.95 -2.61
N SER A 499 -15.20 13.17 -2.24
CA SER A 499 -15.61 13.78 -0.97
C SER A 499 -15.52 12.80 0.22
N GLU A 500 -15.72 13.33 1.41
CA GLU A 500 -16.13 12.54 2.58
C GLU A 500 -17.53 11.94 2.38
N PHE A 501 -17.94 11.04 3.28
CA PHE A 501 -19.30 10.51 3.27
C PHE A 501 -20.35 11.57 3.66
N SER A 502 -21.51 11.51 3.06
CA SER A 502 -22.67 12.30 3.45
C SER A 502 -23.13 11.95 4.86
N LYS A 503 -24.00 12.80 5.44
CA LYS A 503 -24.75 12.41 6.62
C LYS A 503 -25.60 11.17 6.31
N PRO A 504 -25.70 10.22 7.26
CA PRO A 504 -26.54 9.04 7.07
C PRO A 504 -28.02 9.41 7.05
N VAL A 505 -28.77 8.78 6.15
CA VAL A 505 -30.21 8.92 6.04
C VAL A 505 -30.88 7.55 6.22
N ALA A 506 -31.84 7.46 7.12
CA ALA A 506 -32.59 6.22 7.34
C ALA A 506 -33.54 5.95 6.18
N LEU A 507 -33.86 4.67 5.98
CA LEU A 507 -34.95 4.28 5.07
C LEU A 507 -36.29 4.77 5.63
N ALA A 508 -37.02 5.53 4.84
CA ALA A 508 -38.40 5.86 5.14
C ALA A 508 -39.35 4.73 4.70
N GLU A 509 -40.25 4.35 5.58
CA GLU A 509 -41.29 3.37 5.31
C GLU A 509 -42.31 3.87 4.25
#